data_5e62bd9aaea66d6d6cf79560c32a0e39
#
_entry.id   5e62bd9aaea66d6d6cf79560c32a0e39
#
_cell.length_a   1.000
_cell.length_b   1.000
_cell.length_c   1.000
_cell.angle_alpha   90.00
_cell.angle_beta   90.00
_cell.angle_gamma   90.00
#
_symmetry.space_group_name_H-M   'P 1'
#
loop_
_entity.id
_entity.type
_entity.pdbx_description
1 polymer ?
#
loop_
_entity_poly.entity_id
_entity_poly.type
_entity_poly.pdbx_seq_one_letter_code
_entity_poly.pdbx_strand_id
1 'polypeptide(L)'
;MEREVVVLRYGHRHVRDYRVTSHCCLVARAFGADRIEVIGEKDESIQKTMDEMNSGWGMGAKLEFFEEWRERLRHYKEKGFTSVHLTMYGIPIQEAEAKLRSVGKLLVIIGSQKVEKEVYEKVDYDVSVTLQPHSEIAALAVFLDRLFEGKEFDREFPSAKINVEPMNKGKKIIRR
;
A
#
# COMPACT_ATOMS: atom_id res chain seq x y z
N MET A 1 6.61 15.87 10.51
CA MET A 1 5.25 15.46 10.90
C MET A 1 5.14 13.97 10.64
N GLU A 2 4.72 13.20 11.62
CA GLU A 2 4.49 11.77 11.46
C GLU A 2 3.32 11.60 10.47
N ARG A 3 3.52 10.81 9.42
CA ARG A 3 2.51 10.59 8.38
C ARG A 3 1.87 9.23 8.59
N GLU A 4 0.56 9.16 8.48
CA GLU A 4 -0.22 7.91 8.50
C GLU A 4 -0.66 7.56 7.08
N VAL A 5 -0.25 6.41 6.58
CA VAL A 5 -0.59 5.91 5.24
C VAL A 5 -1.31 4.58 5.35
N VAL A 6 -2.52 4.56 4.81
CA VAL A 6 -3.32 3.35 4.67
C VAL A 6 -3.42 2.99 3.20
N VAL A 7 -3.10 1.74 2.86
CA VAL A 7 -3.28 1.20 1.52
C VAL A 7 -4.56 0.38 1.48
N LEU A 8 -5.49 0.73 0.62
CA LEU A 8 -6.72 0.01 0.38
C LEU A 8 -6.64 -0.70 -0.97
N ARG A 9 -6.58 -2.04 -0.94
CA ARG A 9 -6.62 -2.90 -2.12
C ARG A 9 -8.06 -3.20 -2.49
N TYR A 10 -8.54 -2.63 -3.58
CA TYR A 10 -9.92 -2.76 -4.06
C TYR A 10 -10.09 -4.03 -4.91
N GLY A 11 -11.12 -4.82 -4.62
CA GLY A 11 -11.61 -5.87 -5.51
C GLY A 11 -10.80 -7.16 -5.52
N HIS A 12 -10.42 -7.68 -4.35
CA HIS A 12 -9.76 -8.98 -4.23
C HIS A 12 -10.74 -10.14 -4.42
N ARG A 13 -10.32 -11.13 -5.23
CA ARG A 13 -10.97 -12.43 -5.42
C ARG A 13 -9.95 -13.52 -5.14
N HIS A 14 -10.29 -14.45 -4.25
CA HIS A 14 -9.39 -15.44 -3.67
C HIS A 14 -8.52 -16.20 -4.71
N VAL A 15 -9.15 -16.80 -5.72
CA VAL A 15 -8.41 -17.63 -6.70
C VAL A 15 -7.64 -16.79 -7.72
N ARG A 16 -8.23 -15.67 -8.18
CA ARG A 16 -7.72 -14.90 -9.30
C ARG A 16 -6.64 -13.91 -8.93
N ASP A 17 -6.83 -13.23 -7.80
CA ASP A 17 -6.04 -12.04 -7.46
C ASP A 17 -5.01 -12.31 -6.35
N TYR A 18 -4.89 -13.56 -5.87
CA TYR A 18 -4.03 -13.95 -4.75
C TYR A 18 -2.60 -13.39 -4.87
N ARG A 19 -1.92 -13.66 -5.98
CA ARG A 19 -0.52 -13.23 -6.17
C ARG A 19 -0.39 -11.72 -6.13
N VAL A 20 -1.24 -11.03 -6.88
CA VAL A 20 -1.17 -9.57 -6.99
C VAL A 20 -1.49 -8.93 -5.64
N THR A 21 -2.54 -9.37 -4.96
CA THR A 21 -2.91 -8.85 -3.64
C THR A 21 -1.83 -9.12 -2.60
N SER A 22 -1.28 -10.35 -2.56
CA SER A 22 -0.18 -10.69 -1.67
C SER A 22 1.05 -9.80 -1.89
N HIS A 23 1.45 -9.57 -3.15
CA HIS A 23 2.58 -8.70 -3.47
C HIS A 23 2.27 -7.22 -3.16
N CYS A 24 1.05 -6.74 -3.37
CA CYS A 24 0.65 -5.40 -2.94
C CYS A 24 0.78 -5.23 -1.41
N CYS A 25 0.37 -6.25 -0.63
CA CYS A 25 0.54 -6.23 0.82
C CYS A 25 2.02 -6.19 1.25
N LEU A 26 2.87 -7.00 0.60
CA LEU A 26 4.31 -7.01 0.88
C LEU A 26 4.97 -5.66 0.53
N VAL A 27 4.62 -5.08 -0.62
CA VAL A 27 5.13 -3.75 -1.02
C VAL A 27 4.64 -2.67 -0.07
N ALA A 28 3.34 -2.63 0.24
CA ALA A 28 2.79 -1.66 1.17
C ALA A 28 3.53 -1.69 2.52
N ARG A 29 3.75 -2.91 3.06
CA ARG A 29 4.50 -3.11 4.28
C ARG A 29 5.95 -2.62 4.19
N ALA A 30 6.66 -3.03 3.15
CA ALA A 30 8.08 -2.73 2.97
C ALA A 30 8.34 -1.25 2.70
N PHE A 31 7.42 -0.58 2.00
CA PHE A 31 7.52 0.83 1.60
C PHE A 31 6.78 1.80 2.54
N GLY A 32 6.53 1.39 3.77
CA GLY A 32 6.20 2.35 4.82
C GLY A 32 4.71 2.63 5.05
N ALA A 33 3.78 1.86 4.48
CA ALA A 33 2.38 1.93 4.88
C ALA A 33 2.19 1.43 6.33
N ASP A 34 1.25 2.03 7.05
CA ASP A 34 0.94 1.70 8.44
C ASP A 34 -0.17 0.65 8.53
N ARG A 35 -1.07 0.64 7.56
CA ARG A 35 -2.18 -0.32 7.42
C ARG A 35 -2.38 -0.74 5.99
N ILE A 36 -2.92 -1.95 5.86
CA ILE A 36 -3.37 -2.51 4.60
C ILE A 36 -4.79 -3.01 4.80
N GLU A 37 -5.70 -2.54 3.97
CA GLU A 37 -7.07 -3.02 3.92
C GLU A 37 -7.34 -3.63 2.56
N VAL A 38 -7.95 -4.80 2.57
CA VAL A 38 -8.32 -5.52 1.35
C VAL A 38 -9.84 -5.58 1.27
N ILE A 39 -10.39 -5.10 0.16
CA ILE A 39 -11.83 -5.17 -0.13
C ILE A 39 -12.10 -6.41 -0.98
N GLY A 40 -12.94 -7.28 -0.49
CA GLY A 40 -13.35 -8.51 -1.16
C GLY A 40 -13.30 -9.72 -0.24
N GLU A 41 -13.11 -10.89 -0.84
CA GLU A 41 -13.09 -12.14 -0.11
C GLU A 41 -11.92 -12.20 0.88
N LYS A 42 -12.19 -12.69 2.11
CA LYS A 42 -11.13 -12.93 3.08
C LYS A 42 -10.22 -14.06 2.60
N ASP A 43 -8.92 -13.82 2.60
CA ASP A 43 -7.91 -14.78 2.18
C ASP A 43 -6.95 -15.10 3.34
N GLU A 44 -7.18 -16.25 3.97
CA GLU A 44 -6.40 -16.72 5.11
C GLU A 44 -4.92 -16.97 4.75
N SER A 45 -4.61 -17.26 3.50
CA SER A 45 -3.22 -17.48 3.07
C SER A 45 -2.45 -16.17 2.97
N ILE A 46 -3.09 -15.09 2.54
CA ILE A 46 -2.51 -13.75 2.56
C ILE A 46 -2.35 -13.28 4.00
N GLN A 47 -3.36 -13.48 4.84
CA GLN A 47 -3.28 -13.15 6.27
C GLN A 47 -2.10 -13.85 6.93
N LYS A 48 -1.99 -15.16 6.74
CA LYS A 48 -0.88 -15.97 7.29
C LYS A 48 0.49 -15.46 6.80
N THR A 49 0.61 -15.15 5.50
CA THR A 49 1.86 -14.60 4.95
C THR A 49 2.25 -13.29 5.64
N MET A 50 1.30 -12.39 5.84
CA MET A 50 1.57 -11.10 6.49
C MET A 50 1.90 -11.27 7.98
N ASP A 51 1.25 -12.18 8.67
CA ASP A 51 1.53 -12.50 10.07
C ASP A 51 2.93 -13.10 10.23
N GLU A 52 3.33 -14.01 9.34
CA GLU A 52 4.69 -14.57 9.28
C GLU A 52 5.73 -13.49 9.00
N MET A 53 5.47 -12.56 8.05
CA MET A 53 6.35 -11.42 7.79
C MET A 53 6.49 -10.53 9.03
N ASN A 54 5.39 -10.16 9.66
CA ASN A 54 5.43 -9.30 10.84
C ASN A 54 6.11 -9.99 12.04
N SER A 55 5.91 -11.28 12.23
CA SER A 55 6.54 -12.03 13.35
C SER A 55 8.03 -12.29 13.15
N GLY A 56 8.48 -12.47 11.91
CA GLY A 56 9.87 -12.76 11.56
C GLY A 56 10.71 -11.51 11.28
N TRP A 57 10.19 -10.64 10.43
CA TRP A 57 10.91 -9.46 9.91
C TRP A 57 10.58 -8.15 10.65
N GLY A 58 9.87 -8.24 11.77
CA GLY A 58 9.48 -7.12 12.62
C GLY A 58 8.11 -6.54 12.26
N MET A 59 7.52 -5.86 13.23
CA MET A 59 6.19 -5.30 13.09
C MET A 59 6.15 -4.22 12.01
N GLY A 60 5.32 -4.45 11.00
CA GLY A 60 5.05 -3.50 9.92
C GLY A 60 3.56 -3.21 9.80
N ALA A 61 3.06 -3.10 8.56
CA ALA A 61 1.65 -2.82 8.31
C ALA A 61 0.73 -3.94 8.80
N LYS A 62 -0.39 -3.56 9.44
CA LYS A 62 -1.46 -4.45 9.84
C LYS A 62 -2.39 -4.70 8.66
N LEU A 63 -2.72 -5.98 8.39
CA LEU A 63 -3.65 -6.38 7.35
C LEU A 63 -5.05 -6.63 7.93
N GLU A 64 -6.08 -6.10 7.27
CA GLU A 64 -7.49 -6.35 7.59
C GLU A 64 -8.30 -6.50 6.30
N PHE A 65 -9.37 -7.31 6.33
CA PHE A 65 -10.27 -7.54 5.20
C PHE A 65 -11.63 -6.91 5.48
N PHE A 66 -12.24 -6.33 4.45
CA PHE A 66 -13.55 -5.69 4.49
C PHE A 66 -14.35 -6.03 3.23
N GLU A 67 -15.67 -5.98 3.32
CA GLU A 67 -16.55 -6.26 2.18
C GLU A 67 -16.85 -4.99 1.36
N GLU A 68 -17.02 -3.85 2.03
CA GLU A 68 -17.55 -2.62 1.44
C GLU A 68 -16.54 -1.46 1.42
N TRP A 69 -16.04 -1.14 0.23
CA TRP A 69 -15.09 -0.02 0.05
C TRP A 69 -15.69 1.35 0.36
N ARG A 70 -17.00 1.54 0.13
CA ARG A 70 -17.69 2.81 0.38
C ARG A 70 -17.70 3.15 1.87
N GLU A 71 -17.89 2.16 2.70
CA GLU A 71 -17.82 2.32 4.16
C GLU A 71 -16.40 2.68 4.60
N ARG A 72 -15.39 2.04 4.02
CA ARG A 72 -13.99 2.33 4.33
C ARG A 72 -13.59 3.73 3.88
N LEU A 73 -13.97 4.13 2.68
CA LEU A 73 -13.70 5.49 2.19
C LEU A 73 -14.37 6.54 3.08
N ARG A 74 -15.63 6.34 3.47
CA ARG A 74 -16.35 7.24 4.39
C ARG A 74 -15.64 7.33 5.74
N HIS A 75 -15.31 6.20 6.34
CA HIS A 75 -14.61 6.11 7.61
C HIS A 75 -13.29 6.89 7.61
N TYR A 76 -12.50 6.79 6.55
CA TYR A 76 -11.23 7.52 6.47
C TYR A 76 -11.44 9.01 6.19
N LYS A 77 -12.43 9.38 5.39
CA LYS A 77 -12.78 10.79 5.19
C LYS A 77 -13.22 11.47 6.49
N GLU A 78 -14.03 10.81 7.30
CA GLU A 78 -14.45 11.30 8.63
C GLU A 78 -13.26 11.46 9.59
N LYS A 79 -12.19 10.69 9.41
CA LYS A 79 -10.94 10.79 10.16
C LYS A 79 -9.94 11.80 9.59
N GLY A 80 -10.32 12.52 8.55
CA GLY A 80 -9.50 13.55 7.92
C GLY A 80 -8.39 13.02 7.01
N PHE A 81 -8.55 11.82 6.45
CA PHE A 81 -7.66 11.31 5.43
C PHE A 81 -7.96 11.90 4.07
N THR A 82 -6.92 12.23 3.32
CA THR A 82 -7.01 12.52 1.90
C THR A 82 -6.93 11.21 1.12
N SER A 83 -7.91 10.96 0.27
CA SER A 83 -8.01 9.75 -0.54
C SER A 83 -7.35 9.94 -1.91
N VAL A 84 -6.48 9.00 -2.28
CA VAL A 84 -5.74 8.99 -3.55
C VAL A 84 -5.97 7.64 -4.23
N HIS A 85 -6.54 7.65 -5.42
CA HIS A 85 -6.69 6.45 -6.25
C HIS A 85 -5.59 6.41 -7.30
N LEU A 86 -4.81 5.33 -7.31
CA LEU A 86 -3.75 5.13 -8.30
C LEU A 86 -4.34 4.51 -9.56
N THR A 87 -4.30 5.25 -10.63
CA THR A 87 -4.86 4.88 -11.93
C THR A 87 -4.06 5.51 -13.06
N MET A 88 -3.93 4.82 -14.19
CA MET A 88 -3.26 5.39 -15.37
C MET A 88 -3.98 6.60 -15.99
N TYR A 89 -5.22 6.87 -15.56
CA TYR A 89 -6.05 7.97 -16.07
C TYR A 89 -6.00 9.24 -15.21
N GLY A 90 -5.26 9.20 -14.08
CA GLY A 90 -5.15 10.30 -13.14
C GLY A 90 -4.18 11.40 -13.60
N ILE A 91 -4.08 12.46 -12.80
CA ILE A 91 -3.04 13.49 -13.00
C ILE A 91 -1.65 12.87 -12.76
N PRO A 92 -0.62 13.30 -13.50
CA PRO A 92 0.74 12.82 -13.29
C PRO A 92 1.22 13.04 -11.85
N ILE A 93 1.88 12.04 -11.27
CA ILE A 93 2.37 12.11 -9.90
C ILE A 93 3.26 13.34 -9.65
N GLN A 94 4.02 13.76 -10.65
CA GLN A 94 4.88 14.95 -10.57
C GLN A 94 4.11 16.24 -10.28
N GLU A 95 2.83 16.29 -10.66
CA GLU A 95 1.96 17.45 -10.41
C GLU A 95 1.28 17.36 -9.03
N ALA A 96 1.08 16.16 -8.50
CA ALA A 96 0.38 15.91 -7.25
C ALA A 96 1.32 15.78 -6.03
N GLU A 97 2.55 15.28 -6.22
CA GLU A 97 3.41 14.83 -5.12
C GLU A 97 3.72 15.91 -4.08
N ALA A 98 3.98 17.14 -4.50
CA ALA A 98 4.30 18.23 -3.57
C ALA A 98 3.15 18.49 -2.58
N LYS A 99 1.90 18.48 -3.09
CA LYS A 99 0.70 18.65 -2.27
C LYS A 99 0.45 17.42 -1.40
N LEU A 100 0.59 16.21 -1.94
CA LEU A 100 0.39 14.99 -1.19
C LEU A 100 1.43 14.80 -0.09
N ARG A 101 2.66 15.28 -0.28
CA ARG A 101 3.68 15.32 0.76
C ARG A 101 3.36 16.24 1.91
N SER A 102 2.55 17.26 1.71
CA SER A 102 2.10 18.15 2.79
C SER A 102 0.96 17.58 3.63
N VAL A 103 0.34 16.48 3.21
CA VAL A 103 -0.78 15.83 3.90
C VAL A 103 -0.27 14.82 4.92
N GLY A 104 -0.80 14.90 6.14
CA GLY A 104 -0.42 14.01 7.25
C GLY A 104 -1.11 12.65 7.23
N LYS A 105 -2.27 12.51 6.57
CA LYS A 105 -3.06 11.27 6.55
C LYS A 105 -3.53 10.95 5.14
N LEU A 106 -3.14 9.80 4.62
CA LEU A 106 -3.42 9.37 3.25
C LEU A 106 -4.06 7.99 3.21
N LEU A 107 -5.16 7.89 2.45
CA LEU A 107 -5.76 6.62 2.02
C LEU A 107 -5.40 6.40 0.56
N VAL A 108 -4.51 5.46 0.28
CA VAL A 108 -4.06 5.11 -1.08
C VAL A 108 -4.85 3.92 -1.57
N ILE A 109 -5.67 4.14 -2.60
CA ILE A 109 -6.53 3.10 -3.19
C ILE A 109 -5.85 2.56 -4.44
N ILE A 110 -5.67 1.25 -4.48
CA ILE A 110 -5.18 0.51 -5.64
C ILE A 110 -6.24 -0.48 -6.10
N GLY A 111 -6.57 -0.47 -7.39
CA GLY A 111 -7.62 -1.29 -7.95
C GLY A 111 -7.12 -2.57 -8.61
N SER A 112 -8.04 -3.52 -8.83
CA SER A 112 -7.89 -4.57 -9.83
C SER A 112 -8.30 -4.03 -11.22
N GLN A 113 -8.37 -4.89 -12.25
CA GLN A 113 -8.58 -4.48 -13.65
C GLN A 113 -9.83 -3.62 -13.96
N LYS A 114 -10.84 -3.60 -13.08
CA LYS A 114 -12.02 -2.73 -13.23
C LYS A 114 -12.41 -2.17 -11.87
N VAL A 115 -12.06 -0.92 -11.68
CA VAL A 115 -12.55 -0.11 -10.56
C VAL A 115 -13.85 0.56 -11.00
N GLU A 116 -14.85 0.59 -10.13
CA GLU A 116 -16.13 1.25 -10.39
C GLU A 116 -15.92 2.76 -10.66
N LYS A 117 -16.71 3.32 -11.58
CA LYS A 117 -16.68 4.75 -11.89
C LYS A 117 -16.83 5.63 -10.64
N GLU A 118 -17.63 5.17 -9.69
CA GLU A 118 -17.90 5.86 -8.43
C GLU A 118 -16.63 6.09 -7.59
N VAL A 119 -15.60 5.22 -7.68
CA VAL A 119 -14.33 5.43 -6.99
C VAL A 119 -13.67 6.72 -7.51
N TYR A 120 -13.59 6.89 -8.83
CA TYR A 120 -13.05 8.10 -9.47
C TYR A 120 -13.79 9.37 -9.06
N GLU A 121 -15.11 9.28 -8.85
CA GLU A 121 -15.95 10.44 -8.49
C GLU A 121 -15.85 10.80 -7.00
N LYS A 122 -15.50 9.84 -6.14
CA LYS A 122 -15.55 10.02 -4.68
C LYS A 122 -14.19 10.23 -4.01
N VAL A 123 -13.10 9.90 -4.67
CA VAL A 123 -11.76 10.16 -4.13
C VAL A 123 -11.38 11.64 -4.28
N ASP A 124 -10.41 12.08 -3.51
CA ASP A 124 -9.93 13.46 -3.59
C ASP A 124 -8.95 13.66 -4.75
N TYR A 125 -8.20 12.61 -5.11
CA TYR A 125 -7.25 12.61 -6.22
C TYR A 125 -7.24 11.29 -6.96
N ASP A 126 -7.32 11.34 -8.29
CA ASP A 126 -6.85 10.29 -9.18
C ASP A 126 -5.43 10.63 -9.62
N VAL A 127 -4.47 9.76 -9.36
CA VAL A 127 -3.05 9.99 -9.63
C VAL A 127 -2.49 8.88 -10.52
N SER A 128 -1.78 9.27 -11.58
CA SER A 128 -1.04 8.33 -12.43
C SER A 128 0.45 8.37 -12.11
N VAL A 129 1.04 7.20 -11.91
CA VAL A 129 2.49 7.04 -11.87
C VAL A 129 3.06 7.11 -13.29
N THR A 130 2.35 6.55 -14.25
CA THR A 130 2.57 6.70 -15.68
C THR A 130 1.25 6.57 -16.44
N LEU A 131 1.13 7.24 -17.59
CA LEU A 131 -0.03 7.18 -18.47
C LEU A 131 -0.01 5.95 -19.41
N GLN A 132 0.86 4.98 -19.14
CA GLN A 132 0.96 3.71 -19.86
C GLN A 132 0.42 2.56 -19.02
N PRO A 133 -0.13 1.48 -19.64
CA PRO A 133 -0.52 0.30 -18.91
C PRO A 133 0.64 -0.28 -18.10
N HIS A 134 0.41 -0.51 -16.81
CA HIS A 134 1.42 -1.03 -15.90
C HIS A 134 0.77 -1.79 -14.73
N SER A 135 1.59 -2.46 -13.94
CA SER A 135 1.13 -3.19 -12.76
C SER A 135 0.79 -2.22 -11.61
N GLU A 136 -0.28 -2.50 -10.90
CA GLU A 136 -0.65 -1.82 -9.67
C GLU A 136 0.41 -1.96 -8.56
N ILE A 137 1.18 -3.06 -8.57
CA ILE A 137 2.30 -3.28 -7.64
C ILE A 137 3.40 -2.25 -7.89
N ALA A 138 3.75 -2.02 -9.16
CA ALA A 138 4.74 -1.03 -9.56
C ALA A 138 4.25 0.39 -9.24
N ALA A 139 2.99 0.68 -9.54
CA ALA A 139 2.39 1.98 -9.21
C ALA A 139 2.45 2.27 -7.71
N LEU A 140 2.09 1.29 -6.88
CA LEU A 140 2.14 1.43 -5.43
C LEU A 140 3.56 1.71 -4.93
N ALA A 141 4.55 0.92 -5.37
CA ALA A 141 5.94 1.09 -4.95
C ALA A 141 6.48 2.48 -5.31
N VAL A 142 6.31 2.90 -6.57
CA VAL A 142 6.77 4.21 -7.04
C VAL A 142 6.04 5.35 -6.35
N PHE A 143 4.73 5.21 -6.13
CA PHE A 143 3.95 6.22 -5.42
C PHE A 143 4.45 6.41 -3.98
N LEU A 144 4.67 5.32 -3.25
CA LEU A 144 5.15 5.38 -1.87
C LEU A 144 6.58 5.95 -1.79
N ASP A 145 7.48 5.54 -2.69
CA ASP A 145 8.83 6.10 -2.78
C ASP A 145 8.79 7.62 -3.03
N ARG A 146 8.00 8.07 -3.99
CA ARG A 146 7.82 9.49 -4.24
C ARG A 146 7.22 10.24 -3.05
N LEU A 147 6.28 9.62 -2.35
CA LEU A 147 5.61 10.19 -1.18
C LEU A 147 6.59 10.35 0.00
N PHE A 148 7.41 9.34 0.26
CA PHE A 148 8.37 9.30 1.38
C PHE A 148 9.75 9.85 1.02
N GLU A 149 10.03 10.12 -0.27
CA GLU A 149 11.30 10.68 -0.75
C GLU A 149 12.51 9.77 -0.41
N GLY A 150 12.33 8.45 -0.51
CA GLY A 150 13.35 7.46 -0.20
C GLY A 150 13.57 7.20 1.31
N LYS A 151 12.89 7.92 2.19
CA LYS A 151 13.06 7.76 3.65
C LYS A 151 12.51 6.43 4.17
N GLU A 152 11.62 5.79 3.43
CA GLU A 152 11.12 4.45 3.76
C GLU A 152 12.21 3.38 3.68
N PHE A 153 13.30 3.61 2.94
CA PHE A 153 14.42 2.67 2.85
C PHE A 153 15.24 2.58 4.12
N ASP A 154 15.20 3.63 4.95
CA ASP A 154 15.86 3.68 6.25
C ASP A 154 14.93 3.24 7.40
N ARG A 155 13.70 2.78 7.06
CA ARG A 155 12.72 2.39 8.07
C ARG A 155 13.16 1.17 8.84
N GLU A 156 13.19 1.28 10.16
CA GLU A 156 13.39 0.15 11.06
C GLU A 156 12.06 -0.54 11.36
N PHE A 157 12.12 -1.87 11.47
CA PHE A 157 10.97 -2.70 11.84
C PHE A 157 11.17 -3.21 13.27
N PRO A 158 10.41 -2.71 14.25
CA PRO A 158 10.56 -3.12 15.64
C PRO A 158 10.38 -4.64 15.82
N SER A 159 11.11 -5.21 16.77
CA SER A 159 11.03 -6.64 17.15
C SER A 159 11.40 -7.62 16.02
N ALA A 160 12.16 -7.20 15.01
CA ALA A 160 12.64 -8.09 13.97
C ALA A 160 13.55 -9.20 14.56
N LYS A 161 13.21 -10.46 14.29
CA LYS A 161 14.03 -11.63 14.61
C LYS A 161 14.99 -11.97 13.49
N ILE A 162 14.67 -11.53 12.28
CA ILE A 162 15.44 -11.75 11.06
C ILE A 162 15.86 -10.39 10.51
N ASN A 163 17.16 -10.22 10.31
CA ASN A 163 17.74 -9.01 9.72
C ASN A 163 18.68 -9.39 8.58
N VAL A 164 18.81 -8.50 7.62
CA VAL A 164 19.78 -8.64 6.51
C VAL A 164 20.98 -7.75 6.81
N GLU A 165 22.17 -8.32 6.76
CA GLU A 165 23.39 -7.52 6.68
C GLU A 165 23.69 -7.27 5.20
N PRO A 166 23.66 -5.99 4.73
CA PRO A 166 23.83 -5.69 3.32
C PRO A 166 25.24 -6.06 2.86
N MET A 167 25.32 -6.73 1.69
CA MET A 167 26.57 -7.17 1.08
C MET A 167 26.56 -6.87 -0.40
N ASN A 168 27.70 -6.44 -0.95
CA ASN A 168 27.84 -6.26 -2.41
C ASN A 168 27.69 -7.57 -3.20
N LYS A 169 28.16 -8.69 -2.61
CA LYS A 169 28.02 -10.05 -3.19
C LYS A 169 27.63 -11.04 -2.10
N GLY A 170 26.73 -11.97 -2.44
CA GLY A 170 26.24 -12.98 -1.51
C GLY A 170 25.05 -12.51 -0.69
N LYS A 171 24.75 -13.22 0.39
CA LYS A 171 23.68 -12.89 1.35
C LYS A 171 24.11 -13.23 2.77
N LYS A 172 23.79 -12.36 3.72
CA LYS A 172 23.99 -12.62 5.13
C LYS A 172 22.72 -12.27 5.91
N ILE A 173 22.18 -13.26 6.61
CA ILE A 173 21.00 -13.15 7.43
C ILE A 173 21.42 -13.35 8.88
N ILE A 174 21.03 -12.39 9.73
CA ILE A 174 21.21 -12.46 11.17
C ILE A 174 19.86 -12.86 11.79
N ARG A 175 19.85 -13.87 12.62
CA ARG A 175 18.68 -14.31 13.39
C ARG A 175 18.95 -14.02 14.88
N ARG A 176 17.99 -13.39 15.53
CA ARG A 176 17.99 -13.10 16.97
C ARG A 176 16.96 -13.96 17.69
#